data_584564f7b3c6f2a8df7a52419ba96ecc
#
_entry.id   584564f7b3c6f2a8df7a52419ba96ecc
#
_cell.length_a   1.000
_cell.length_b   1.000
_cell.length_c   1.000
_cell.angle_alpha   90.00
_cell.angle_beta   90.00
_cell.angle_gamma   90.00
#
_symmetry.space_group_name_H-M   'P 1'
#
loop_
_entity.id
_entity.type
_entity.pdbx_description
1 polymer ?
#
loop_
_entity_poly.entity_id
_entity_poly.type
_entity_poly.pdbx_seq_one_letter_code
_entity_poly.pdbx_strand_id
1 'polypeptide(L)'
;MSLGKNKKNFSKGRKGAKKKVGERFTKKEWWNIKAPGMFMKRMFTQSPVNQTVGKKLASESMKGRVFEANIGDLNSGYEANTKIKLIVEDANGQSRIALTNFYGLECTRDYLCSLIRKWHTLIDLFVDCKTSDGFLMRFFVVAFTANEYKQKKATCYANRSQVKQMRAIMTKIITRVCKASTLKDLVGKVLGKELTEEMAQKCKHIFPLENITIRKVKSIKRPRVDMNQLTAIQSDAPIAGIQLAKNEEQKEA
;
A
#
# COMPACT_ATOMS: atom_id res chain seq x y z
N MET A 1 -15.73 -37.45 54.08
CA MET A 1 -15.10 -36.69 53.00
C MET A 1 -14.81 -37.62 51.86
N SER A 2 -15.58 -37.60 50.80
CA SER A 2 -15.37 -38.44 49.62
C SER A 2 -14.28 -37.83 48.77
N LEU A 3 -13.09 -38.35 48.86
CA LEU A 3 -11.98 -38.02 48.01
C LEU A 3 -12.33 -38.38 46.54
N GLY A 4 -12.27 -37.37 45.69
CA GLY A 4 -12.67 -37.33 44.31
C GLY A 4 -12.49 -38.61 43.51
N LYS A 5 -13.60 -39.18 43.10
CA LYS A 5 -13.70 -40.32 42.19
C LYS A 5 -13.11 -40.06 40.79
N ASN A 6 -12.71 -38.84 40.49
CA ASN A 6 -12.17 -38.42 39.18
C ASN A 6 -10.72 -38.84 38.93
N LYS A 7 -9.96 -39.32 39.95
CA LYS A 7 -8.59 -39.80 39.75
C LYS A 7 -8.50 -41.22 39.16
N LYS A 8 -9.57 -42.00 39.21
CA LYS A 8 -9.54 -43.40 38.71
C LYS A 8 -9.85 -43.55 37.21
N ASN A 9 -10.39 -42.53 36.58
CA ASN A 9 -10.78 -42.63 35.16
C ASN A 9 -9.77 -42.03 34.17
N PHE A 10 -8.61 -41.59 34.66
CA PHE A 10 -7.46 -41.45 33.78
C PHE A 10 -6.83 -42.84 33.56
N SER A 11 -7.59 -43.71 32.89
CA SER A 11 -6.96 -44.79 32.16
C SER A 11 -5.89 -44.15 31.30
N LYS A 12 -4.63 -44.51 31.51
CA LYS A 12 -3.53 -44.16 30.59
C LYS A 12 -4.02 -44.49 29.19
N GLY A 13 -4.56 -43.48 28.53
CA GLY A 13 -5.00 -43.60 27.14
C GLY A 13 -3.87 -44.29 26.40
N ARG A 14 -4.17 -45.38 25.71
CA ARG A 14 -3.26 -46.05 24.81
C ARG A 14 -2.49 -44.94 24.13
N LYS A 15 -1.15 -44.92 24.22
CA LYS A 15 -0.29 -44.01 23.48
C LYS A 15 -0.64 -44.28 22.02
N GLY A 16 -1.65 -43.57 21.51
CA GLY A 16 -2.05 -43.66 20.13
C GLY A 16 -0.79 -43.42 19.33
N ALA A 17 -0.53 -44.25 18.34
CA ALA A 17 0.61 -44.11 17.47
C ALA A 17 0.72 -42.62 17.12
N LYS A 18 1.85 -42.00 17.44
CA LYS A 18 2.07 -40.59 17.14
C LYS A 18 1.73 -40.41 15.68
N LYS A 19 0.63 -39.68 15.37
CA LYS A 19 0.28 -39.38 13.99
C LYS A 19 1.53 -38.77 13.39
N LYS A 20 2.12 -39.44 12.39
CA LYS A 20 3.22 -38.89 11.62
C LYS A 20 2.75 -37.51 11.17
N VAL A 21 3.36 -36.46 11.68
CA VAL A 21 3.09 -35.10 11.25
C VAL A 21 3.70 -35.02 9.86
N GLY A 22 2.89 -35.26 8.82
CA GLY A 22 3.31 -35.06 7.45
C GLY A 22 3.74 -33.61 7.25
N GLU A 23 4.72 -33.40 6.43
CA GLU A 23 5.18 -32.05 6.10
C GLU A 23 4.01 -31.17 5.67
N ARG A 24 3.86 -30.03 6.33
CA ARG A 24 2.73 -29.15 6.12
C ARG A 24 2.67 -28.59 4.70
N PHE A 25 3.83 -28.47 4.03
CA PHE A 25 3.94 -27.93 2.67
C PHE A 25 3.57 -28.93 1.56
N THR A 26 3.57 -30.24 1.80
CA THR A 26 3.13 -31.25 0.83
C THR A 26 1.65 -31.13 0.46
N LYS A 27 0.83 -30.53 1.35
CA LYS A 27 -0.61 -30.28 1.15
C LYS A 27 -0.90 -28.88 0.64
N LYS A 28 0.10 -28.16 0.16
CA LYS A 28 -0.03 -26.80 -0.36
C LYS A 28 0.18 -26.79 -1.87
N GLU A 29 -0.54 -25.91 -2.53
CA GLU A 29 -0.33 -25.53 -3.92
C GLU A 29 0.28 -24.14 -3.96
N TRP A 30 1.22 -23.91 -4.87
CA TRP A 30 1.84 -22.60 -5.07
C TRP A 30 1.11 -21.86 -6.18
N TRP A 31 0.73 -20.62 -5.89
CA TRP A 31 0.01 -19.74 -6.80
C TRP A 31 0.84 -18.52 -7.12
N ASN A 32 0.93 -18.18 -8.39
CA ASN A 32 1.60 -16.99 -8.88
C ASN A 32 0.70 -15.77 -8.69
N ILE A 33 1.25 -14.69 -8.16
CA ILE A 33 0.52 -13.46 -7.91
C ILE A 33 0.87 -12.46 -9.01
N LYS A 34 -0.15 -12.01 -9.74
CA LYS A 34 -0.02 -11.07 -10.85
C LYS A 34 -0.44 -9.68 -10.41
N ALA A 35 0.48 -8.71 -10.50
CA ALA A 35 0.22 -7.30 -10.22
C ALA A 35 -0.63 -6.66 -11.34
N PRO A 36 -1.37 -5.57 -11.06
CA PRO A 36 -2.08 -4.79 -12.06
C PRO A 36 -1.16 -4.29 -13.18
N GLY A 37 -1.71 -4.02 -14.36
CA GLY A 37 -0.97 -3.58 -15.53
C GLY A 37 -0.25 -2.23 -15.38
N MET A 38 -0.64 -1.43 -14.38
CA MET A 38 0.04 -0.17 -14.05
C MET A 38 1.49 -0.34 -13.61
N PHE A 39 1.92 -1.56 -13.20
CA PHE A 39 3.30 -1.85 -12.81
C PHE A 39 4.05 -2.59 -13.92
N MET A 40 5.37 -2.35 -14.03
CA MET A 40 6.19 -2.97 -15.07
C MET A 40 6.35 -4.47 -14.85
N LYS A 41 6.71 -4.87 -13.62
CA LYS A 41 6.88 -6.28 -13.27
C LYS A 41 5.55 -6.87 -12.80
N ARG A 42 4.97 -7.71 -13.62
CA ARG A 42 3.64 -8.27 -13.36
C ARG A 42 3.64 -9.44 -12.41
N MET A 43 4.59 -10.37 -12.55
CA MET A 43 4.74 -11.52 -11.65
C MET A 43 5.78 -11.17 -10.59
N PHE A 44 5.37 -10.97 -9.36
CA PHE A 44 6.27 -10.50 -8.31
C PHE A 44 6.46 -11.47 -7.15
N THR A 45 5.51 -12.36 -6.88
CA THR A 45 5.61 -13.31 -5.77
C THR A 45 4.75 -14.54 -5.97
N GLN A 46 4.99 -15.57 -5.14
CA GLN A 46 4.18 -16.78 -5.05
C GLN A 46 3.62 -16.93 -3.63
N SER A 47 2.46 -17.54 -3.51
CA SER A 47 1.83 -17.79 -2.21
C SER A 47 1.34 -19.24 -2.12
N PRO A 48 1.62 -19.92 -0.98
CA PRO A 48 1.09 -21.25 -0.74
C PRO A 48 -0.38 -21.20 -0.31
N VAL A 49 -1.19 -22.04 -0.90
CA VAL A 49 -2.61 -22.24 -0.58
C VAL A 49 -2.87 -23.70 -0.31
N ASN A 50 -3.80 -24.00 0.58
CA ASN A 50 -4.23 -25.39 0.79
C ASN A 50 -4.85 -25.92 -0.49
N GLN A 51 -4.49 -27.16 -0.85
CA GLN A 51 -5.09 -27.87 -1.97
C GLN A 51 -6.62 -27.93 -1.83
N THR A 52 -7.30 -27.96 -2.96
CA THR A 52 -8.76 -28.12 -3.00
C THR A 52 -9.17 -29.43 -2.33
N VAL A 53 -10.06 -29.35 -1.35
CA VAL A 53 -10.60 -30.51 -0.63
C VAL A 53 -12.11 -30.36 -0.55
N GLY A 54 -12.82 -31.23 -1.27
CA GLY A 54 -14.28 -31.22 -1.32
C GLY A 54 -14.82 -29.88 -1.83
N LYS A 55 -15.65 -29.21 -1.03
CA LYS A 55 -16.26 -27.91 -1.37
C LYS A 55 -15.32 -26.69 -1.19
N LYS A 56 -14.16 -26.86 -0.55
CA LYS A 56 -13.21 -25.77 -0.32
C LYS A 56 -12.25 -25.67 -1.51
N LEU A 57 -12.50 -24.72 -2.39
CA LEU A 57 -11.66 -24.46 -3.55
C LEU A 57 -10.43 -23.63 -3.15
N ALA A 58 -9.27 -23.98 -3.70
CA ALA A 58 -8.03 -23.24 -3.50
C ALA A 58 -8.16 -21.80 -4.04
N SER A 59 -8.83 -21.60 -5.19
CA SER A 59 -9.11 -20.31 -5.79
C SER A 59 -9.91 -19.39 -4.88
N GLU A 60 -10.96 -19.89 -4.23
CA GLU A 60 -11.75 -19.10 -3.27
C GLU A 60 -10.94 -18.70 -2.03
N SER A 61 -10.05 -19.60 -1.58
CA SER A 61 -9.16 -19.34 -0.44
C SER A 61 -8.10 -18.28 -0.74
N MET A 62 -7.83 -18.00 -2.02
CA MET A 62 -6.93 -16.93 -2.47
C MET A 62 -7.60 -15.56 -2.48
N LYS A 63 -8.90 -15.48 -2.82
CA LYS A 63 -9.62 -14.21 -2.92
C LYS A 63 -9.57 -13.46 -1.60
N GLY A 64 -9.34 -12.15 -1.68
CA GLY A 64 -9.25 -11.26 -0.52
C GLY A 64 -7.91 -11.27 0.23
N ARG A 65 -6.93 -12.09 -0.14
CA ARG A 65 -5.57 -11.99 0.43
C ARG A 65 -4.91 -10.69 -0.02
N VAL A 66 -4.17 -10.08 0.88
CA VAL A 66 -3.41 -8.85 0.62
C VAL A 66 -1.93 -9.18 0.63
N PHE A 67 -1.25 -8.76 -0.43
CA PHE A 67 0.19 -8.92 -0.59
C PHE A 67 0.87 -7.56 -0.52
N GLU A 68 1.99 -7.50 0.19
CA GLU A 68 2.85 -6.33 0.25
C GLU A 68 4.02 -6.53 -0.71
N ALA A 69 4.27 -5.55 -1.56
CA ALA A 69 5.40 -5.50 -2.46
C ALA A 69 6.12 -4.16 -2.32
N ASN A 70 7.44 -4.15 -2.44
CA ASN A 70 8.17 -2.90 -2.53
C ASN A 70 7.98 -2.30 -3.93
N ILE A 71 7.86 -0.97 -4.02
CA ILE A 71 7.71 -0.30 -5.31
C ILE A 71 8.94 -0.51 -6.20
N GLY A 72 10.14 -0.53 -5.64
CA GLY A 72 11.38 -0.79 -6.36
C GLY A 72 11.44 -2.17 -7.00
N ASP A 73 10.75 -3.17 -6.42
CA ASP A 73 10.65 -4.51 -6.99
C ASP A 73 9.64 -4.58 -8.14
N LEU A 74 8.60 -3.76 -8.13
CA LEU A 74 7.56 -3.71 -9.16
C LEU A 74 7.95 -2.81 -10.33
N ASN A 75 8.65 -1.74 -10.04
CA ASN A 75 9.06 -0.72 -11.00
C ASN A 75 10.52 -0.35 -10.76
N SER A 76 11.39 -0.67 -11.69
CA SER A 76 12.78 -0.18 -11.67
C SER A 76 12.78 1.35 -11.80
N GLY A 77 13.56 2.04 -10.95
CA GLY A 77 13.69 3.50 -10.96
C GLY A 77 12.94 4.25 -9.86
N TYR A 78 12.12 3.58 -9.05
CA TYR A 78 11.55 4.18 -7.84
C TYR A 78 12.37 3.87 -6.60
N GLU A 79 12.37 4.82 -5.67
CA GLU A 79 12.98 4.62 -4.36
C GLU A 79 12.28 3.48 -3.60
N ALA A 80 13.06 2.60 -2.99
CA ALA A 80 12.55 1.46 -2.21
C ALA A 80 11.87 1.84 -0.88
N ASN A 81 11.49 3.12 -0.70
CA ASN A 81 10.94 3.69 0.52
C ASN A 81 9.43 3.48 0.68
N THR A 82 8.79 2.86 -0.33
CA THR A 82 7.33 2.72 -0.37
C THR A 82 6.94 1.28 -0.61
N LYS A 83 6.01 0.79 0.21
CA LYS A 83 5.35 -0.51 0.06
C LYS A 83 3.97 -0.33 -0.53
N ILE A 84 3.65 -1.13 -1.53
CA ILE A 84 2.33 -1.21 -2.13
C ILE A 84 1.63 -2.44 -1.60
N LYS A 85 0.34 -2.30 -1.28
CA LYS A 85 -0.55 -3.39 -0.88
C LYS A 85 -1.47 -3.71 -2.05
N LEU A 86 -1.44 -4.97 -2.45
CA LEU A 86 -2.25 -5.50 -3.55
C LEU A 86 -3.20 -6.55 -2.99
N ILE A 87 -4.48 -6.45 -3.31
CA ILE A 87 -5.50 -7.43 -2.90
C ILE A 87 -5.87 -8.33 -4.07
N VAL A 88 -6.03 -9.62 -3.80
CA VAL A 88 -6.52 -10.57 -4.78
C VAL A 88 -8.03 -10.40 -4.96
N GLU A 89 -8.44 -10.04 -6.16
CA GLU A 89 -9.86 -9.94 -6.53
C GLU A 89 -10.37 -11.26 -7.11
N ASP A 90 -9.58 -11.87 -7.99
CA ASP A 90 -9.92 -13.19 -8.56
C ASP A 90 -8.71 -14.10 -8.73
N ALA A 91 -8.98 -15.41 -8.82
CA ALA A 91 -7.95 -16.42 -8.91
C ALA A 91 -8.37 -17.54 -9.88
N ASN A 92 -7.59 -17.74 -10.94
CA ASN A 92 -7.83 -18.78 -11.92
C ASN A 92 -7.21 -20.11 -11.47
N GLY A 93 -8.05 -21.11 -11.19
CA GLY A 93 -7.63 -22.42 -10.72
C GLY A 93 -6.80 -23.22 -11.73
N GLN A 94 -7.05 -23.07 -13.02
CA GLN A 94 -6.35 -23.81 -14.07
C GLN A 94 -4.90 -23.34 -14.24
N SER A 95 -4.71 -22.03 -14.32
CA SER A 95 -3.38 -21.42 -14.49
C SER A 95 -2.62 -21.19 -13.19
N ARG A 96 -3.29 -21.36 -12.03
CA ARG A 96 -2.76 -21.02 -10.69
C ARG A 96 -2.23 -19.58 -10.61
N ILE A 97 -2.93 -18.67 -11.27
CA ILE A 97 -2.62 -17.24 -11.27
C ILE A 97 -3.71 -16.51 -10.51
N ALA A 98 -3.30 -15.67 -9.55
CA ALA A 98 -4.17 -14.76 -8.81
C ALA A 98 -4.02 -13.35 -9.36
N LEU A 99 -5.14 -12.74 -9.75
CA LEU A 99 -5.21 -11.38 -10.27
C LEU A 99 -5.42 -10.42 -9.12
N THR A 100 -4.58 -9.40 -9.03
CA THR A 100 -4.64 -8.43 -7.94
C THR A 100 -5.05 -7.04 -8.42
N ASN A 101 -5.56 -6.25 -7.48
CA ASN A 101 -5.87 -4.84 -7.66
C ASN A 101 -5.21 -4.01 -6.55
N PHE A 102 -5.09 -2.71 -6.76
CA PHE A 102 -4.53 -1.80 -5.77
C PHE A 102 -5.40 -1.72 -4.51
N TYR A 103 -4.79 -1.90 -3.35
CA TYR A 103 -5.46 -1.84 -2.06
C TYR A 103 -4.98 -0.69 -1.18
N GLY A 104 -3.70 -0.35 -1.28
CA GLY A 104 -3.13 0.73 -0.51
C GLY A 104 -1.63 0.91 -0.73
N LEU A 105 -1.11 1.92 -0.08
CA LEU A 105 0.30 2.29 -0.11
C LEU A 105 0.73 2.67 1.30
N GLU A 106 1.96 2.36 1.65
CA GLU A 106 2.54 2.69 2.96
C GLU A 106 4.04 2.93 2.82
N CYS A 107 4.53 4.03 3.39
CA CYS A 107 5.97 4.25 3.49
C CYS A 107 6.61 3.26 4.46
N THR A 108 7.87 2.90 4.22
CA THR A 108 8.67 2.07 5.13
C THR A 108 8.91 2.80 6.45
N ARG A 109 9.04 2.05 7.54
CA ARG A 109 9.20 2.64 8.88
C ARG A 109 10.52 3.36 9.06
N ASP A 110 11.59 2.85 8.48
CA ASP A 110 12.91 3.47 8.44
C ASP A 110 12.87 4.83 7.76
N TYR A 111 12.22 4.93 6.60
CA TYR A 111 12.03 6.20 5.90
C TYR A 111 11.23 7.20 6.73
N LEU A 112 10.12 6.79 7.33
CA LEU A 112 9.32 7.67 8.19
C LEU A 112 10.10 8.17 9.41
N CYS A 113 10.95 7.31 10.00
CA CYS A 113 11.82 7.70 11.11
C CYS A 113 12.88 8.71 10.67
N SER A 114 13.41 8.59 9.45
CA SER A 114 14.42 9.51 8.91
C SER A 114 13.88 10.92 8.64
N LEU A 115 12.55 11.03 8.40
CA LEU A 115 11.90 12.32 8.15
C LEU A 115 11.75 13.18 9.41
N ILE A 116 11.75 12.56 10.60
CA ILE A 116 11.53 13.27 11.86
C ILE A 116 12.73 14.15 12.17
N ARG A 117 12.48 15.45 12.29
CA ARG A 117 13.50 16.46 12.63
C ARG A 117 13.15 17.19 13.91
N LYS A 118 14.13 17.39 14.78
CA LYS A 118 14.04 18.24 15.96
C LYS A 118 13.96 19.71 15.54
N TRP A 119 13.30 20.55 16.31
CA TRP A 119 13.14 21.99 16.10
C TRP A 119 12.21 22.40 14.93
N HIS A 120 11.48 21.47 14.35
CA HIS A 120 10.50 21.68 13.29
C HIS A 120 9.10 21.32 13.77
N THR A 121 8.07 21.96 13.21
CA THR A 121 6.68 21.56 13.47
C THR A 121 6.28 20.43 12.54
N LEU A 122 5.79 19.33 13.10
CA LEU A 122 5.15 18.26 12.36
C LEU A 122 3.72 18.66 12.01
N ILE A 123 3.39 18.58 10.73
CA ILE A 123 2.04 18.77 10.21
C ILE A 123 1.57 17.43 9.70
N ASP A 124 0.58 16.86 10.36
CA ASP A 124 -0.09 15.63 9.92
C ASP A 124 -1.53 15.94 9.57
N LEU A 125 -2.05 15.25 8.56
CA LEU A 125 -3.45 15.33 8.19
C LEU A 125 -3.92 14.01 7.60
N PHE A 126 -5.21 13.74 7.69
CA PHE A 126 -5.88 12.68 6.95
C PHE A 126 -7.06 13.25 6.16
N VAL A 127 -7.30 12.69 4.98
CA VAL A 127 -8.36 13.13 4.07
C VAL A 127 -9.05 11.92 3.47
N ASP A 128 -10.36 11.88 3.54
CA ASP A 128 -11.19 10.88 2.88
C ASP A 128 -11.68 11.43 1.55
N CYS A 129 -11.40 10.71 0.48
CA CYS A 129 -11.78 11.12 -0.88
C CYS A 129 -12.37 9.96 -1.65
N LYS A 130 -13.29 10.28 -2.55
CA LYS A 130 -13.85 9.34 -3.51
C LYS A 130 -13.28 9.63 -4.90
N THR A 131 -12.76 8.59 -5.58
CA THR A 131 -12.28 8.68 -6.96
C THR A 131 -13.44 8.67 -7.94
N SER A 132 -13.17 9.02 -9.21
CA SER A 132 -14.17 8.91 -10.29
C SER A 132 -14.71 7.49 -10.42
N ASP A 133 -13.88 6.47 -10.21
CA ASP A 133 -14.23 5.04 -10.28
C ASP A 133 -15.02 4.52 -9.07
N GLY A 134 -15.32 5.38 -8.08
CA GLY A 134 -16.11 5.02 -6.91
C GLY A 134 -15.32 4.45 -5.73
N PHE A 135 -13.99 4.38 -5.77
CA PHE A 135 -13.16 3.99 -4.63
C PHE A 135 -13.15 5.09 -3.57
N LEU A 136 -13.47 4.73 -2.33
CA LEU A 136 -13.30 5.62 -1.18
C LEU A 136 -11.95 5.33 -0.53
N MET A 137 -11.05 6.30 -0.58
CA MET A 137 -9.68 6.18 -0.10
C MET A 137 -9.39 7.19 0.99
N ARG A 138 -8.54 6.81 1.96
CA ARG A 138 -8.03 7.68 3.00
C ARG A 138 -6.54 7.91 2.80
N PHE A 139 -6.17 9.18 2.65
CA PHE A 139 -4.79 9.64 2.56
C PHE A 139 -4.31 10.12 3.91
N PHE A 140 -3.10 9.74 4.26
CA PHE A 140 -2.38 10.26 5.42
C PHE A 140 -1.14 10.97 4.91
N VAL A 141 -1.05 12.26 5.17
CA VAL A 141 0.05 13.10 4.73
C VAL A 141 0.80 13.60 5.95
N VAL A 142 2.12 13.65 5.83
CA VAL A 142 3.03 14.21 6.83
C VAL A 142 3.91 15.23 6.14
N ALA A 143 4.12 16.37 6.79
CA ALA A 143 5.01 17.43 6.33
C ALA A 143 5.73 18.06 7.52
N PHE A 144 6.90 18.63 7.28
CA PHE A 144 7.69 19.35 8.26
C PHE A 144 7.88 20.80 7.80
N THR A 145 7.95 21.71 8.76
CA THR A 145 8.31 23.11 8.48
C THR A 145 9.79 23.18 8.10
N ALA A 146 10.11 24.01 7.11
CA ALA A 146 11.48 24.25 6.66
C ALA A 146 12.04 25.55 7.21
N ASN A 147 13.36 25.68 7.23
CA ASN A 147 14.03 26.94 7.47
C ASN A 147 13.86 27.88 6.28
N GLU A 148 13.62 29.15 6.55
CA GLU A 148 13.70 30.18 5.53
C GLU A 148 15.18 30.51 5.22
N TYR A 149 15.42 30.86 3.97
CA TYR A 149 16.75 31.32 3.56
C TYR A 149 17.16 32.56 4.39
N LYS A 150 18.34 32.54 5.01
CA LYS A 150 18.86 33.56 5.93
C LYS A 150 18.22 33.59 7.33
N GLN A 151 17.46 32.59 7.75
CA GLN A 151 16.96 32.52 9.12
C GLN A 151 18.12 32.32 10.11
N LYS A 152 18.23 33.19 11.13
CA LYS A 152 19.23 33.08 12.20
C LYS A 152 18.83 32.10 13.30
N LYS A 153 17.50 31.91 13.51
CA LYS A 153 16.97 31.01 14.54
C LYS A 153 17.04 29.57 14.09
N ALA A 154 17.49 28.68 14.98
CA ALA A 154 17.50 27.25 14.72
C ALA A 154 16.09 26.61 14.74
N THR A 155 15.12 27.25 15.37
CA THR A 155 13.75 26.75 15.52
C THR A 155 12.84 27.26 14.41
N CYS A 156 12.06 26.35 13.81
CA CYS A 156 11.16 26.62 12.68
C CYS A 156 9.73 26.21 13.04
N TYR A 157 9.21 26.83 14.10
CA TYR A 157 7.86 26.51 14.56
C TYR A 157 6.81 27.36 13.86
N ALA A 158 5.81 26.67 13.30
CA ALA A 158 4.61 27.31 12.76
C ALA A 158 3.55 27.51 13.85
N ASN A 159 2.84 28.63 13.79
CA ASN A 159 1.72 28.91 14.67
C ASN A 159 0.53 27.99 14.38
N ARG A 160 -0.31 27.75 15.38
CA ARG A 160 -1.50 26.87 15.25
C ARG A 160 -2.45 27.33 14.13
N SER A 161 -2.62 28.64 13.92
CA SER A 161 -3.43 29.20 12.83
C SER A 161 -2.83 28.87 11.45
N GLN A 162 -1.52 29.01 11.28
CA GLN A 162 -0.81 28.66 10.05
C GLN A 162 -0.93 27.16 9.74
N VAL A 163 -0.75 26.31 10.74
CA VAL A 163 -0.93 24.84 10.58
C VAL A 163 -2.35 24.51 10.13
N LYS A 164 -3.38 25.18 10.69
CA LYS A 164 -4.78 24.99 10.28
C LYS A 164 -5.00 25.40 8.83
N GLN A 165 -4.44 26.51 8.39
CA GLN A 165 -4.54 27.00 7.01
C GLN A 165 -3.84 26.05 6.03
N MET A 166 -2.62 25.58 6.34
CA MET A 166 -1.88 24.62 5.52
C MET A 166 -2.64 23.29 5.36
N ARG A 167 -3.19 22.75 6.47
CA ARG A 167 -4.04 21.55 6.41
C ARG A 167 -5.26 21.75 5.51
N ALA A 168 -5.90 22.92 5.56
CA ALA A 168 -7.06 23.21 4.70
C ALA A 168 -6.69 23.27 3.22
N ILE A 169 -5.54 23.86 2.87
CA ILE A 169 -5.03 23.87 1.49
C ILE A 169 -4.72 22.47 1.00
N MET A 170 -3.97 21.69 1.76
CA MET A 170 -3.62 20.31 1.40
C MET A 170 -4.87 19.46 1.21
N THR A 171 -5.87 19.57 2.09
CA THR A 171 -7.16 18.88 1.97
C THR A 171 -7.87 19.23 0.67
N LYS A 172 -7.92 20.53 0.30
CA LYS A 172 -8.53 20.98 -0.96
C LYS A 172 -7.83 20.40 -2.19
N ILE A 173 -6.49 20.36 -2.19
CA ILE A 173 -5.69 19.79 -3.29
C ILE A 173 -6.01 18.31 -3.47
N ILE A 174 -5.89 17.52 -2.40
CA ILE A 174 -6.14 16.07 -2.43
C ILE A 174 -7.56 15.79 -2.92
N THR A 175 -8.56 16.47 -2.34
CA THR A 175 -9.96 16.25 -2.71
C THR A 175 -10.22 16.60 -4.17
N ARG A 176 -9.64 17.67 -4.70
CA ARG A 176 -9.76 18.06 -6.10
C ARG A 176 -9.16 17.01 -7.03
N VAL A 177 -7.93 16.60 -6.77
CA VAL A 177 -7.22 15.62 -7.61
C VAL A 177 -7.90 14.26 -7.57
N CYS A 178 -8.32 13.79 -6.40
CA CYS A 178 -9.01 12.50 -6.27
C CYS A 178 -10.34 12.46 -7.04
N LYS A 179 -11.14 13.54 -6.96
CA LYS A 179 -12.43 13.60 -7.67
C LYS A 179 -12.27 13.57 -9.19
N ALA A 180 -11.18 14.14 -9.71
CA ALA A 180 -10.92 14.25 -11.15
C ALA A 180 -10.16 13.04 -11.72
N SER A 181 -9.59 12.17 -10.89
CA SER A 181 -8.70 11.09 -11.33
C SER A 181 -9.34 9.72 -11.18
N THR A 182 -8.95 8.80 -12.08
CA THR A 182 -9.17 7.36 -11.92
C THR A 182 -8.23 6.80 -10.86
N LEU A 183 -8.46 5.57 -10.40
CA LEU A 183 -7.57 4.92 -9.43
C LEU A 183 -6.13 4.81 -9.96
N LYS A 184 -5.97 4.45 -11.25
CA LYS A 184 -4.67 4.31 -11.91
C LYS A 184 -3.91 5.63 -11.94
N ASP A 185 -4.56 6.69 -12.43
CA ASP A 185 -3.95 8.03 -12.54
C ASP A 185 -3.58 8.59 -11.17
N LEU A 186 -4.44 8.33 -10.18
CA LEU A 186 -4.21 8.76 -8.81
C LEU A 186 -2.97 8.08 -8.21
N VAL A 187 -2.81 6.77 -8.40
CA VAL A 187 -1.62 6.04 -7.97
C VAL A 187 -0.38 6.58 -8.67
N GLY A 188 -0.46 6.87 -9.97
CA GLY A 188 0.62 7.51 -10.74
C GLY A 188 1.06 8.84 -10.15
N LYS A 189 0.11 9.74 -9.88
CA LYS A 189 0.38 11.06 -9.29
C LYS A 189 0.95 10.98 -7.86
N VAL A 190 0.53 9.97 -7.08
CA VAL A 190 1.06 9.75 -5.73
C VAL A 190 2.50 9.26 -5.78
N LEU A 191 2.80 8.32 -6.67
CA LEU A 191 4.15 7.76 -6.85
C LEU A 191 5.10 8.75 -7.53
N GLY A 192 4.61 9.54 -8.48
CA GLY A 192 5.37 10.57 -9.20
C GLY A 192 5.67 11.83 -8.38
N LYS A 193 5.23 11.90 -7.11
CA LYS A 193 5.40 13.06 -6.22
C LYS A 193 4.72 14.37 -6.68
N GLU A 194 3.97 14.37 -7.79
CA GLU A 194 3.28 15.55 -8.33
C GLU A 194 2.36 16.22 -7.29
N LEU A 195 1.62 15.40 -6.54
CA LEU A 195 0.73 15.86 -5.47
C LEU A 195 1.50 16.58 -4.34
N THR A 196 2.65 16.04 -3.96
CA THR A 196 3.45 16.61 -2.86
C THR A 196 4.13 17.91 -3.28
N GLU A 197 4.55 18.01 -4.52
CA GLU A 197 5.12 19.22 -5.11
C GLU A 197 4.08 20.34 -5.20
N GLU A 198 2.86 20.03 -5.68
CA GLU A 198 1.77 21.02 -5.70
C GLU A 198 1.43 21.52 -4.29
N MET A 199 1.42 20.62 -3.29
CA MET A 199 1.22 21.01 -1.89
C MET A 199 2.34 21.94 -1.38
N ALA A 200 3.60 21.63 -1.71
CA ALA A 200 4.74 22.45 -1.33
C ALA A 200 4.63 23.87 -1.90
N GLN A 201 4.33 23.98 -3.20
CA GLN A 201 4.19 25.26 -3.90
C GLN A 201 3.08 26.13 -3.29
N LYS A 202 1.89 25.52 -3.05
CA LYS A 202 0.74 26.27 -2.52
C LYS A 202 0.83 26.62 -1.02
N CYS A 203 1.60 25.87 -0.25
CA CYS A 203 1.78 26.17 1.17
C CYS A 203 2.93 27.18 1.42
N LYS A 204 3.83 27.38 0.45
CA LYS A 204 5.01 28.23 0.57
C LYS A 204 4.71 29.66 1.01
N HIS A 205 3.56 30.24 0.62
CA HIS A 205 3.18 31.60 1.01
C HIS A 205 2.73 31.74 2.46
N ILE A 206 2.39 30.62 3.15
CA ILE A 206 2.01 30.64 4.57
C ILE A 206 3.23 30.31 5.42
N PHE A 207 3.90 29.22 5.09
CA PHE A 207 5.13 28.75 5.72
C PHE A 207 5.85 27.76 4.80
N PRO A 208 7.18 27.85 4.62
CA PRO A 208 7.91 26.89 3.81
C PRO A 208 7.86 25.50 4.43
N LEU A 209 7.62 24.50 3.60
CA LEU A 209 7.51 23.10 4.00
C LEU A 209 8.62 22.26 3.36
N GLU A 210 9.10 21.30 4.11
CA GLU A 210 10.07 20.30 3.69
C GLU A 210 9.52 18.90 3.92
N ASN A 211 9.99 17.94 3.13
CA ASN A 211 9.67 16.51 3.30
C ASN A 211 8.15 16.21 3.35
N ILE A 212 7.40 16.82 2.45
CA ILE A 212 5.97 16.49 2.31
C ILE A 212 5.87 15.08 1.73
N THR A 213 5.28 14.17 2.50
CA THR A 213 5.19 12.77 2.12
C THR A 213 3.80 12.22 2.39
N ILE A 214 3.28 11.43 1.44
CA ILE A 214 2.07 10.64 1.63
C ILE A 214 2.47 9.38 2.39
N ARG A 215 2.35 9.41 3.71
CA ARG A 215 2.77 8.33 4.59
C ARG A 215 2.03 7.02 4.32
N LYS A 216 0.72 7.13 4.04
CA LYS A 216 -0.16 5.97 3.88
C LYS A 216 -1.39 6.31 3.05
N VAL A 217 -1.80 5.39 2.22
CA VAL A 217 -3.09 5.42 1.53
C VAL A 217 -3.82 4.13 1.86
N LYS A 218 -5.08 4.23 2.28
CA LYS A 218 -5.94 3.08 2.58
C LYS A 218 -7.19 3.12 1.72
N SER A 219 -7.55 1.99 1.13
CA SER A 219 -8.88 1.80 0.54
C SER A 219 -9.88 1.48 1.66
N ILE A 220 -10.88 2.34 1.86
CA ILE A 220 -11.93 2.16 2.87
C ILE A 220 -13.11 1.38 2.28
N LYS A 221 -13.60 1.85 1.13
CA LYS A 221 -14.67 1.19 0.37
C LYS A 221 -14.22 1.01 -1.06
N ARG A 222 -14.52 -0.17 -1.59
CA ARG A 222 -14.19 -0.54 -2.97
C ARG A 222 -15.50 -0.90 -3.69
N PRO A 223 -15.68 -0.48 -4.93
CA PRO A 223 -16.73 -1.02 -5.78
C PRO A 223 -16.45 -2.51 -6.01
N ARG A 224 -17.48 -3.28 -6.33
CA ARG A 224 -17.30 -4.63 -6.87
C ARG A 224 -16.71 -4.50 -8.27
N VAL A 225 -15.66 -5.23 -8.52
CA VAL A 225 -14.97 -5.24 -9.82
C VAL A 225 -15.42 -6.46 -10.59
N ASP A 226 -15.97 -6.25 -11.77
CA ASP A 226 -16.38 -7.31 -12.68
C ASP A 226 -15.16 -7.92 -13.40
N MET A 227 -15.28 -9.14 -13.91
CA MET A 227 -14.20 -9.84 -14.61
C MET A 227 -13.67 -9.05 -15.81
N ASN A 228 -14.55 -8.37 -16.56
CA ASN A 228 -14.16 -7.55 -17.70
C ASN A 228 -13.31 -6.34 -17.24
N GLN A 229 -13.66 -5.73 -16.13
CA GLN A 229 -12.88 -4.65 -15.53
C GLN A 229 -11.53 -5.15 -15.00
N LEU A 230 -11.47 -6.34 -14.41
CA LEU A 230 -10.22 -6.96 -13.96
C LEU A 230 -9.28 -7.24 -15.13
N THR A 231 -9.80 -7.76 -16.25
CA THR A 231 -8.98 -7.99 -17.45
C THR A 231 -8.48 -6.68 -18.04
N ALA A 232 -9.29 -5.62 -18.04
CA ALA A 232 -8.87 -4.29 -18.45
C ALA A 232 -7.75 -3.74 -17.54
N ILE A 233 -7.90 -3.81 -16.22
CA ILE A 233 -6.87 -3.41 -15.23
C ILE A 233 -5.57 -4.20 -15.45
N GLN A 234 -5.65 -5.46 -15.83
CA GLN A 234 -4.49 -6.31 -16.09
C GLN A 234 -3.83 -6.03 -17.45
N SER A 235 -4.57 -5.55 -18.45
CA SER A 235 -4.06 -5.19 -19.78
C SER A 235 -3.52 -3.75 -19.86
N ASP A 236 -3.80 -2.92 -18.85
CA ASP A 236 -3.38 -1.53 -18.79
C ASP A 236 -1.89 -1.33 -19.06
N ALA A 237 -1.54 -0.23 -19.71
CA ALA A 237 -0.15 0.18 -19.89
C ALA A 237 0.46 0.65 -18.54
N PRO A 238 1.76 0.41 -18.32
CA PRO A 238 2.47 0.92 -17.14
C PRO A 238 2.35 2.44 -17.01
N ILE A 239 2.44 2.95 -15.77
CA ILE A 239 2.37 4.38 -15.49
C ILE A 239 3.55 5.08 -16.14
N ALA A 240 3.27 6.10 -16.96
CA ALA A 240 4.25 6.77 -17.83
C ALA A 240 5.39 7.49 -17.08
N GLY A 241 5.20 7.87 -15.81
CA GLY A 241 6.24 8.49 -14.97
C GLY A 241 7.51 7.66 -14.75
N ILE A 242 7.50 6.39 -15.16
CA ILE A 242 8.63 5.46 -15.04
C ILE A 242 9.62 5.61 -16.21
N GLN A 243 9.19 6.17 -17.32
CA GLN A 243 10.05 6.30 -18.52
C GLN A 243 11.00 7.50 -18.46
N LEU A 244 10.75 8.47 -17.59
CA LEU A 244 11.59 9.68 -17.48
C LEU A 244 13.00 9.39 -16.90
N ALA A 245 13.13 8.40 -16.01
CA ALA A 245 14.43 8.02 -15.45
C ALA A 245 15.38 7.36 -16.49
N LYS A 246 14.86 6.72 -17.52
CA LYS A 246 15.69 6.12 -18.59
C LYS A 246 16.24 7.13 -19.59
N ASN A 247 15.56 8.28 -19.73
CA ASN A 247 15.99 9.31 -20.70
C ASN A 247 17.10 10.21 -20.15
N GLU A 248 17.31 10.25 -18.82
CA GLU A 248 18.39 11.01 -18.21
C GLU A 248 19.72 10.22 -18.26
N GLU A 249 19.68 8.89 -18.02
CA GLU A 249 20.87 8.03 -18.16
C GLU A 249 21.37 7.93 -19.61
N GLN A 250 20.50 8.13 -20.62
CA GLN A 250 20.90 8.15 -22.04
C GLN A 250 21.38 9.52 -22.55
N LYS A 251 21.24 10.59 -21.76
CA LYS A 251 21.78 11.92 -22.09
C LYS A 251 23.12 12.21 -21.42
N GLU A 252 23.52 11.39 -20.43
CA GLU A 252 24.83 11.49 -19.76
C GLU A 252 25.86 10.46 -20.27
N ALA A 253 25.48 9.61 -21.24
CA ALA A 253 26.36 8.68 -21.95
C ALA A 253 26.62 9.17 -23.40
#